data_b2e81a4f8fd1820bb47a5d3298d1aa70
#
_entry.id   b2e81a4f8fd1820bb47a5d3298d1aa70
#
_cell.length_a   1.000
_cell.length_b   1.000
_cell.length_c   1.000
_cell.angle_alpha   90.00
_cell.angle_beta   90.00
_cell.angle_gamma   90.00
#
_symmetry.space_group_name_H-M   'P 1'
#
loop_
_entity.id
_entity.type
_entity.pdbx_description
1 polymer ?
#
loop_
_entity_poly.entity_id
_entity_poly.type
_entity_poly.pdbx_seq_one_letter_code
_entity_poly.pdbx_strand_id
1 'polypeptide(L)'
;MIDVETLIKAFCERLGIQSEANTEGVYAFEADAFEFAVHDLSEQRRVALVGDLGAIPAVNPEGLFRLMLEAQHCFRETEGAVFSIDGERDRLTLNRMLSCLELDEETFFNEVERFVNQLEAWARIIRDYNGKTERDEGRQGDAEMDESALDIHHRMV
;
A
#
# COMPACT_ATOMS: atom_id res chain seq x y z
N MET A 1 1.77 -29.59 6.24
CA MET A 1 1.65 -28.14 6.35
C MET A 1 2.91 -27.62 7.05
N ILE A 2 3.67 -26.78 6.40
CA ILE A 2 4.85 -26.14 6.98
C ILE A 2 4.40 -25.03 7.92
N ASP A 3 5.08 -24.81 9.03
CA ASP A 3 4.72 -23.73 9.94
C ASP A 3 5.28 -22.38 9.45
N VAL A 4 4.64 -21.29 9.83
CA VAL A 4 4.98 -19.94 9.35
C VAL A 4 6.39 -19.52 9.82
N GLU A 5 6.79 -19.86 11.03
CA GLU A 5 8.12 -19.55 11.55
C GLU A 5 9.22 -20.19 10.68
N THR A 6 9.02 -21.45 10.27
CA THR A 6 9.94 -22.14 9.35
C THR A 6 10.01 -21.47 7.99
N LEU A 7 8.86 -21.03 7.41
CA LEU A 7 8.83 -20.29 6.15
C LEU A 7 9.59 -18.97 6.25
N ILE A 8 9.36 -18.20 7.31
CA ILE A 8 10.04 -16.93 7.55
C ILE A 8 11.54 -17.11 7.72
N LYS A 9 11.95 -18.14 8.48
CA LYS A 9 13.36 -18.44 8.68
C LYS A 9 14.06 -18.77 7.37
N ALA A 10 13.49 -19.62 6.53
CA ALA A 10 14.03 -19.95 5.22
C ALA A 10 14.09 -18.72 4.29
N PHE A 11 13.05 -17.88 4.32
CA PHE A 11 13.01 -16.62 3.59
C PHE A 11 14.14 -15.66 4.03
N CYS A 12 14.32 -15.48 5.33
CA CYS A 12 15.38 -14.64 5.89
C CYS A 12 16.78 -15.17 5.55
N GLU A 13 17.00 -16.47 5.66
CA GLU A 13 18.29 -17.12 5.30
C GLU A 13 18.63 -16.91 3.83
N ARG A 14 17.64 -17.05 2.93
CA ARG A 14 17.82 -16.85 1.49
C ARG A 14 18.22 -15.41 1.13
N LEU A 15 17.71 -14.43 1.86
CA LEU A 15 18.00 -13.01 1.63
C LEU A 15 19.16 -12.46 2.49
N GLY A 16 19.68 -13.22 3.44
CA GLY A 16 20.71 -12.77 4.37
C GLY A 16 20.23 -11.68 5.34
N ILE A 17 18.94 -11.70 5.69
CA ILE A 17 18.30 -10.76 6.62
C ILE A 17 17.83 -11.47 7.88
N GLN A 18 17.42 -10.71 8.88
CA GLN A 18 16.85 -11.23 10.13
C GLN A 18 15.52 -10.54 10.39
N SER A 19 14.56 -11.31 10.88
CA SER A 19 13.29 -10.79 11.39
C SER A 19 12.80 -11.72 12.50
N GLU A 20 12.29 -11.11 13.55
CA GLU A 20 11.67 -11.82 14.68
C GLU A 20 10.22 -11.37 14.81
N ALA A 21 9.35 -12.31 15.18
CA ALA A 21 7.97 -11.99 15.45
C ALA A 21 7.83 -11.09 16.69
N ASN A 22 6.95 -10.11 16.62
CA ASN A 22 6.49 -9.43 17.82
C ASN A 22 5.55 -10.33 18.64
N THR A 23 5.00 -9.80 19.74
CA THR A 23 4.07 -10.52 20.62
C THR A 23 2.76 -10.94 19.95
N GLU A 24 2.44 -10.36 18.79
CA GLU A 24 1.23 -10.65 18.01
C GLU A 24 1.48 -11.58 16.81
N GLY A 25 2.68 -12.13 16.68
CA GLY A 25 3.04 -12.98 15.56
C GLY A 25 3.26 -12.22 14.24
N VAL A 26 3.72 -10.97 14.31
CA VAL A 26 3.98 -10.13 13.15
C VAL A 26 5.48 -10.00 12.91
N TYR A 27 5.91 -10.33 11.71
CA TYR A 27 7.28 -10.18 11.23
C TYR A 27 7.36 -8.95 10.32
N ALA A 28 8.14 -7.94 10.70
CA ALA A 28 8.33 -6.72 9.92
C ALA A 28 9.54 -6.81 8.98
N PHE A 29 9.39 -6.30 7.78
CA PHE A 29 10.43 -6.27 6.75
C PHE A 29 10.51 -4.91 6.07
N GLU A 30 11.70 -4.58 5.62
CA GLU A 30 11.96 -3.45 4.73
C GLU A 30 12.55 -3.97 3.42
N ALA A 31 11.99 -3.53 2.30
CA ALA A 31 12.49 -3.81 0.97
C ALA A 31 12.67 -2.48 0.22
N ASP A 32 13.91 -2.04 0.05
CA ASP A 32 14.28 -0.74 -0.50
C ASP A 32 13.64 0.42 0.30
N ALA A 33 12.63 1.08 -0.25
CA ALA A 33 11.89 2.17 0.39
C ALA A 33 10.50 1.74 0.90
N PHE A 34 10.22 0.44 0.92
CA PHE A 34 8.89 -0.08 1.25
C PHE A 34 8.94 -0.92 2.52
N GLU A 35 7.95 -0.73 3.35
CA GLU A 35 7.72 -1.52 4.55
C GLU A 35 6.58 -2.50 4.31
N PHE A 36 6.78 -3.75 4.69
CA PHE A 36 5.72 -4.75 4.71
C PHE A 36 5.86 -5.65 5.93
N ALA A 37 4.80 -6.31 6.29
CA ALA A 37 4.76 -7.26 7.39
C ALA A 37 4.14 -8.59 6.94
N VAL A 38 4.60 -9.66 7.56
CA VAL A 38 4.00 -10.98 7.47
C VAL A 38 3.31 -11.28 8.80
N HIS A 39 2.01 -11.48 8.78
CA HIS A 39 1.21 -11.84 9.94
C HIS A 39 1.00 -13.34 9.97
N ASP A 40 1.41 -13.96 11.06
CA ASP A 40 1.13 -15.37 11.33
C ASP A 40 -0.33 -15.52 11.80
N LEU A 41 -1.14 -16.07 10.93
CA LEU A 41 -2.55 -16.43 11.17
C LEU A 41 -2.74 -17.95 11.06
N SER A 42 -1.76 -18.71 11.49
CA SER A 42 -1.73 -20.18 11.36
C SER A 42 -2.90 -20.87 12.08
N GLU A 43 -3.43 -20.28 13.15
CA GLU A 43 -4.68 -20.73 13.78
C GLU A 43 -5.86 -20.73 12.81
N GLN A 44 -5.87 -19.81 11.84
CA GLN A 44 -6.84 -19.74 10.75
C GLN A 44 -6.36 -20.43 9.47
N ARG A 45 -5.22 -21.13 9.52
CA ARG A 45 -4.52 -21.74 8.38
C ARG A 45 -4.15 -20.73 7.28
N ARG A 46 -3.80 -19.51 7.67
CA ARG A 46 -3.49 -18.41 6.75
C ARG A 46 -2.23 -17.66 7.16
N VAL A 47 -1.66 -16.98 6.18
CA VAL A 47 -0.62 -15.98 6.33
C VAL A 47 -1.10 -14.72 5.64
N ALA A 48 -0.98 -13.56 6.27
CA ALA A 48 -1.28 -12.29 5.62
C ALA A 48 0.01 -11.51 5.35
N LEU A 49 0.16 -11.03 4.11
CA LEU A 49 1.14 -10.03 3.73
C LEU A 49 0.46 -8.67 3.78
N VAL A 50 1.04 -7.71 4.48
CA VAL A 50 0.49 -6.36 4.64
C VAL A 50 1.58 -5.34 4.32
N GLY A 51 1.37 -4.54 3.29
CA GLY A 51 2.32 -3.51 2.87
C GLY A 51 1.77 -2.11 3.07
N ASP A 52 2.64 -1.18 3.45
CA ASP A 52 2.31 0.22 3.63
C ASP A 52 2.36 0.98 2.30
N LEU A 53 1.26 1.61 1.92
CA LEU A 53 1.14 2.43 0.71
C LEU A 53 1.25 3.93 0.98
N GLY A 54 1.37 4.33 2.23
CA GLY A 54 1.49 5.72 2.63
C GLY A 54 0.26 6.30 3.32
N ALA A 55 0.35 7.58 3.65
CA ALA A 55 -0.74 8.32 4.28
C ALA A 55 -1.91 8.53 3.32
N ILE A 56 -3.12 8.62 3.86
CA ILE A 56 -4.29 9.05 3.12
C ILE A 56 -4.08 10.50 2.67
N PRO A 57 -4.26 10.84 1.37
CA PRO A 57 -4.05 12.20 0.89
C PRO A 57 -5.05 13.17 1.53
N ALA A 58 -4.57 14.37 1.87
CA ALA A 58 -5.42 15.43 2.40
C ALA A 58 -6.37 16.02 1.34
N VAL A 59 -5.97 15.90 0.06
CA VAL A 59 -6.67 16.48 -1.08
C VAL A 59 -7.33 15.38 -1.89
N ASN A 60 -8.64 15.48 -2.07
CA ASN A 60 -9.46 14.55 -2.85
C ASN A 60 -9.19 13.05 -2.56
N PRO A 61 -9.24 12.61 -1.29
CA PRO A 61 -9.02 11.20 -0.96
C PRO A 61 -10.04 10.28 -1.64
N GLU A 62 -11.26 10.74 -1.84
CA GLU A 62 -12.35 9.98 -2.47
C GLU A 62 -12.03 9.61 -3.92
N GLY A 63 -11.40 10.50 -4.68
CA GLY A 63 -10.94 10.20 -6.04
C GLY A 63 -9.87 9.11 -6.08
N LEU A 64 -8.95 9.10 -5.13
CA LEU A 64 -7.96 8.04 -4.99
C LEU A 64 -8.62 6.71 -4.60
N PHE A 65 -9.53 6.71 -3.63
CA PHE A 65 -10.24 5.50 -3.20
C PHE A 65 -11.05 4.90 -4.35
N ARG A 66 -11.70 5.75 -5.16
CA ARG A 66 -12.41 5.29 -6.33
C ARG A 66 -11.47 4.61 -7.34
N LEU A 67 -10.35 5.22 -7.67
CA LEU A 67 -9.34 4.64 -8.55
C LEU A 67 -8.83 3.28 -8.03
N MET A 68 -8.52 3.19 -6.74
CA MET A 68 -8.06 1.96 -6.11
C MET A 68 -9.13 0.86 -6.15
N LEU A 69 -10.37 1.18 -5.83
CA LEU A 69 -11.49 0.21 -5.85
C LEU A 69 -11.85 -0.24 -7.27
N GLU A 70 -11.79 0.65 -8.25
CA GLU A 70 -12.00 0.28 -9.66
C GLU A 70 -10.88 -0.65 -10.17
N ALA A 71 -9.63 -0.37 -9.80
CA ALA A 71 -8.49 -1.24 -10.13
C ALA A 71 -8.56 -2.61 -9.44
N GLN A 72 -9.08 -2.69 -8.23
CA GLN A 72 -9.27 -3.93 -7.49
C GLN A 72 -10.42 -4.78 -8.07
N HIS A 73 -11.31 -4.21 -8.87
CA HIS A 73 -12.45 -4.95 -9.42
C HIS A 73 -11.99 -6.19 -10.19
N CYS A 74 -12.45 -7.35 -9.77
CA CYS A 74 -12.02 -8.67 -10.26
C CYS A 74 -10.51 -8.93 -10.11
N PHE A 75 -9.81 -8.22 -9.22
CA PHE A 75 -8.38 -8.37 -8.92
C PHE A 75 -7.45 -8.23 -10.13
N ARG A 76 -7.91 -7.55 -11.19
CA ARG A 76 -7.15 -7.44 -12.44
C ARG A 76 -5.83 -6.69 -12.29
N GLU A 77 -5.85 -5.58 -11.55
CA GLU A 77 -4.70 -4.70 -11.37
C GLU A 77 -3.97 -4.93 -10.03
N THR A 78 -4.44 -5.86 -9.21
CA THR A 78 -3.88 -6.15 -7.88
C THR A 78 -3.35 -7.57 -7.75
N GLU A 79 -3.55 -8.41 -8.75
CA GLU A 79 -3.13 -9.83 -8.76
C GLU A 79 -3.58 -10.62 -7.51
N GLY A 80 -4.79 -10.34 -7.02
CA GLY A 80 -5.38 -10.98 -5.86
C GLY A 80 -5.09 -10.28 -4.52
N ALA A 81 -4.33 -9.19 -4.51
CA ALA A 81 -4.21 -8.35 -3.33
C ALA A 81 -5.42 -7.42 -3.20
N VAL A 82 -5.66 -6.93 -2.00
CA VAL A 82 -6.75 -6.01 -1.67
C VAL A 82 -6.23 -4.76 -0.99
N PHE A 83 -6.87 -3.63 -1.28
CA PHE A 83 -6.60 -2.38 -0.58
C PHE A 83 -7.38 -2.30 0.72
N SER A 84 -6.78 -1.68 1.72
CA SER A 84 -7.48 -1.31 2.95
C SER A 84 -6.91 -0.04 3.58
N ILE A 85 -7.57 0.42 4.60
CA ILE A 85 -7.11 1.52 5.45
C ILE A 85 -6.78 0.95 6.82
N ASP A 86 -5.55 1.18 7.28
CA ASP A 86 -5.20 1.03 8.69
C ASP A 86 -5.76 2.22 9.44
N GLY A 87 -6.91 2.02 10.08
CA GLY A 87 -7.63 3.10 10.78
C GLY A 87 -6.94 3.60 12.05
N GLU A 88 -6.02 2.83 12.62
CA GLU A 88 -5.24 3.26 13.79
C GLU A 88 -4.12 4.22 13.41
N ARG A 89 -3.50 3.99 12.25
CA ARG A 89 -2.38 4.79 11.73
C ARG A 89 -2.81 5.80 10.67
N ASP A 90 -4.04 5.75 10.20
CA ASP A 90 -4.57 6.55 9.09
C ASP A 90 -3.74 6.39 7.80
N ARG A 91 -3.44 5.14 7.46
CA ARG A 91 -2.60 4.78 6.31
C ARG A 91 -3.31 3.85 5.34
N LEU A 92 -2.96 3.99 4.08
CA LEU A 92 -3.35 3.05 3.02
C LEU A 92 -2.47 1.81 3.07
N THR A 93 -3.06 0.66 2.88
CA THR A 93 -2.33 -0.62 2.87
C THR A 93 -2.75 -1.50 1.70
N LEU A 94 -1.82 -2.33 1.24
CA LEU A 94 -2.06 -3.44 0.34
C LEU A 94 -1.96 -4.73 1.15
N ASN A 95 -2.93 -5.63 0.98
CA ASN A 95 -2.99 -6.87 1.75
C ASN A 95 -3.15 -8.06 0.81
N ARG A 96 -2.48 -9.16 1.12
CA ARG A 96 -2.65 -10.43 0.43
C ARG A 96 -2.76 -11.58 1.43
N MET A 97 -3.78 -12.38 1.29
CA MET A 97 -4.01 -13.55 2.12
C MET A 97 -3.54 -14.81 1.39
N LEU A 98 -2.71 -15.61 2.04
CA LEU A 98 -2.20 -16.87 1.53
C LEU A 98 -2.72 -18.04 2.39
N SER A 99 -2.95 -19.19 1.76
CA SER A 99 -3.34 -20.42 2.47
C SER A 99 -2.07 -21.17 2.92
N CYS A 100 -1.94 -21.45 4.20
CA CYS A 100 -0.82 -22.25 4.72
C CYS A 100 -0.80 -23.68 4.16
N LEU A 101 -1.92 -24.17 3.64
CA LEU A 101 -2.01 -25.53 3.09
C LEU A 101 -1.30 -25.67 1.74
N GLU A 102 -1.12 -24.57 1.03
CA GLU A 102 -0.55 -24.52 -0.31
C GLU A 102 0.87 -23.93 -0.32
N LEU A 103 1.40 -23.50 0.85
CA LEU A 103 2.70 -22.90 0.96
C LEU A 103 3.80 -23.92 1.23
N ASP A 104 4.86 -23.85 0.44
CA ASP A 104 6.19 -24.31 0.73
C ASP A 104 7.16 -23.11 0.67
N GLU A 105 8.44 -23.32 0.93
CA GLU A 105 9.46 -22.26 0.95
C GLU A 105 9.56 -21.50 -0.39
N GLU A 106 9.52 -22.23 -1.51
CA GLU A 106 9.63 -21.64 -2.84
C GLU A 106 8.36 -20.85 -3.22
N THR A 107 7.19 -21.40 -2.96
CA THR A 107 5.91 -20.74 -3.20
C THR A 107 5.78 -19.49 -2.34
N PHE A 108 6.17 -19.56 -1.07
CA PHE A 108 6.16 -18.41 -0.17
C PHE A 108 7.09 -17.30 -0.68
N PHE A 109 8.32 -17.64 -1.07
CA PHE A 109 9.27 -16.68 -1.62
C PHE A 109 8.70 -15.97 -2.85
N ASN A 110 8.15 -16.72 -3.80
CA ASN A 110 7.57 -16.17 -5.03
C ASN A 110 6.34 -15.29 -4.75
N GLU A 111 5.51 -15.66 -3.77
CA GLU A 111 4.35 -14.84 -3.38
C GLU A 111 4.77 -13.54 -2.70
N VAL A 112 5.80 -13.53 -1.86
CA VAL A 112 6.35 -12.31 -1.27
C VAL A 112 6.97 -11.41 -2.34
N GLU A 113 7.76 -11.97 -3.27
CA GLU A 113 8.35 -11.20 -4.37
C GLU A 113 7.27 -10.54 -5.24
N ARG A 114 6.24 -11.28 -5.62
CA ARG A 114 5.09 -10.75 -6.38
C ARG A 114 4.37 -9.65 -5.59
N PHE A 115 4.16 -9.86 -4.31
CA PHE A 115 3.53 -8.88 -3.44
C PHE A 115 4.34 -7.59 -3.32
N VAL A 116 5.65 -7.66 -3.12
CA VAL A 116 6.53 -6.48 -3.05
C VAL A 116 6.54 -5.71 -4.38
N ASN A 117 6.53 -6.40 -5.52
CA ASN A 117 6.42 -5.76 -6.83
C ASN A 117 5.09 -4.99 -6.98
N GLN A 118 3.99 -5.57 -6.53
CA GLN A 118 2.68 -4.90 -6.50
C GLN A 118 2.67 -3.70 -5.56
N LEU A 119 3.25 -3.84 -4.37
CA LEU A 119 3.37 -2.77 -3.39
C LEU A 119 4.14 -1.57 -3.97
N GLU A 120 5.27 -1.81 -4.62
CA GLU A 120 6.06 -0.78 -5.29
C GLU A 120 5.28 -0.08 -6.41
N ALA A 121 4.63 -0.84 -7.27
CA ALA A 121 3.85 -0.30 -8.38
C ALA A 121 2.71 0.61 -7.88
N TRP A 122 1.96 0.18 -6.87
CA TRP A 122 0.87 0.96 -6.31
C TRP A 122 1.32 2.16 -5.50
N ALA A 123 2.41 2.06 -4.75
CA ALA A 123 3.00 3.20 -4.06
C ALA A 123 3.41 4.30 -5.05
N ARG A 124 3.91 3.94 -6.22
CA ARG A 124 4.23 4.87 -7.30
C ARG A 124 2.98 5.53 -7.88
N ILE A 125 1.94 4.76 -8.18
CA ILE A 125 0.66 5.27 -8.70
C ILE A 125 0.04 6.27 -7.73
N ILE A 126 0.01 5.96 -6.44
CA ILE A 126 -0.55 6.82 -5.39
C ILE A 126 0.27 8.12 -5.26
N ARG A 127 1.58 8.04 -5.30
CA ARG A 127 2.46 9.22 -5.27
C ARG A 127 2.22 10.13 -6.47
N ASP A 128 2.08 9.56 -7.66
CA ASP A 128 1.83 10.33 -8.88
C ASP A 128 0.44 10.98 -8.86
N TYR A 129 -0.57 10.29 -8.34
CA TYR A 129 -1.90 10.83 -8.13
C TYR A 129 -1.87 12.04 -7.19
N ASN A 130 -1.24 11.92 -6.04
CA ASN A 130 -1.11 13.00 -5.07
C ASN A 130 -0.40 14.22 -5.67
N GLY A 131 0.69 14.03 -6.40
CA GLY A 131 1.44 15.09 -7.05
C GLY A 131 0.67 15.82 -8.16
N LYS A 132 -0.26 15.15 -8.85
CA LYS A 132 -1.15 15.79 -9.84
C LYS A 132 -2.24 16.63 -9.18
N THR A 133 -2.87 16.09 -8.16
CA THR A 133 -3.97 16.74 -7.45
C THR A 133 -3.52 18.03 -6.76
N GLU A 134 -2.37 18.03 -6.12
CA GLU A 134 -1.77 19.22 -5.51
C GLU A 134 -1.46 20.32 -6.56
N ARG A 135 -0.98 19.95 -7.75
CA ARG A 135 -0.72 20.89 -8.85
C ARG A 135 -1.99 21.49 -9.43
N ASP A 136 -3.04 20.72 -9.56
CA ASP A 136 -4.31 21.20 -10.08
C ASP A 136 -5.01 22.17 -9.12
N GLU A 137 -4.93 21.93 -7.81
CA GLU A 137 -5.40 22.89 -6.80
C GLU A 137 -4.58 24.18 -6.76
N GLY A 138 -3.27 24.09 -6.88
CA GLY A 138 -2.39 25.26 -6.97
C GLY A 138 -2.77 26.14 -8.16
N ARG A 139 -3.11 25.56 -9.32
CA ARG A 139 -3.57 26.30 -10.50
C ARG A 139 -4.95 26.93 -10.33
N GLN A 140 -5.88 26.28 -9.66
CA GLN A 140 -7.19 26.85 -9.35
C GLN A 140 -7.08 28.01 -8.35
N GLY A 141 -6.25 27.90 -7.33
CA GLY A 141 -5.98 28.97 -6.38
C GLY A 141 -5.37 30.21 -7.03
N ASP A 142 -4.45 30.04 -7.96
CA ASP A 142 -3.84 31.12 -8.73
C ASP A 142 -4.86 31.80 -9.69
N ALA A 143 -5.75 31.00 -10.33
CA ALA A 143 -6.81 31.51 -11.19
C ALA A 143 -7.89 32.28 -10.40
N GLU A 144 -8.30 31.80 -9.23
CA GLU A 144 -9.25 32.50 -8.35
C GLU A 144 -8.66 33.80 -7.77
N MET A 145 -7.36 33.85 -7.45
CA MET A 145 -6.69 35.09 -7.03
C MET A 145 -6.60 36.12 -8.17
N ASP A 146 -6.39 35.68 -9.40
CA ASP A 146 -6.31 36.57 -10.56
C ASP A 146 -7.70 37.17 -10.94
N GLU A 147 -8.78 36.38 -10.84
CA GLU A 147 -10.16 36.88 -11.01
C GLU A 147 -10.55 37.87 -9.90
N SER A 148 -10.14 37.67 -8.66
CA SER A 148 -10.43 38.60 -7.57
C SER A 148 -9.66 39.93 -7.71
N ALA A 149 -8.44 39.89 -8.24
CA ALA A 149 -7.65 41.08 -8.55
C ALA A 149 -8.27 41.91 -9.70
N LEU A 150 -8.84 41.26 -10.71
CA LEU A 150 -9.56 41.91 -11.81
C LEU A 150 -10.86 42.60 -11.34
N ASP A 151 -11.58 42.00 -10.41
CA ASP A 151 -12.81 42.56 -9.85
C ASP A 151 -12.56 43.81 -8.98
N ILE A 152 -11.44 43.85 -8.27
CA ILE A 152 -10.99 45.04 -7.51
C ILE A 152 -10.60 46.18 -8.43
N HIS A 153 -9.99 45.92 -9.60
CA HIS A 153 -9.60 46.92 -10.58
C HIS A 153 -10.84 47.54 -11.28
N HIS A 154 -11.90 46.77 -11.48
CA HIS A 154 -13.18 47.23 -12.07
C HIS A 154 -14.01 48.07 -11.10
N ARG A 155 -13.83 47.90 -9.78
CA ARG A 155 -14.53 48.69 -8.75
C ARG A 155 -13.85 50.02 -8.43
N MET A 156 -12.61 50.22 -8.83
CA MET A 156 -11.86 51.48 -8.60
C MET A 156 -11.90 52.46 -9.79
N VAL A 157 -12.59 52.13 -10.87
CA VAL A 157 -12.82 52.96 -12.03
C VAL A 157 -14.31 53.35 -12.12
#